data_7fb34d91d6e3263d20118147a70c68a2
#
_entry.id   7fb34d91d6e3263d20118147a70c68a2
#
_cell.length_a   1.000
_cell.length_b   1.000
_cell.length_c   1.000
_cell.angle_alpha   90.00
_cell.angle_beta   90.00
_cell.angle_gamma   90.00
#
_symmetry.space_group_name_H-M   'P 1'
#
loop_
_entity.id
_entity.type
_entity.pdbx_description
1 polymer ?
#
loop_
_entity_poly.entity_id
_entity_poly.type
_entity_poly.pdbx_seq_one_letter_code
_entity_poly.pdbx_strand_id
1 'polypeptide(L)'
;TSEELETTRAELKTTKEQFNDLQTKYKALEGESEKKLLNYRVSNDFEVAKSGLKYKEGLNEVAVNTLVEQAVKRVKGLNPKYEERNGKEVLIFHDENGSPLNNPENKLNPYTAKELLVKELSNYGILAEKTKTGTGTTTPQKEKVLTASTQEEAMEAITSELLAKGLVKGSSAFQKELDKYWRENKISELPTR
;
A
#
# COMPACT_ATOMS: atom_id res chain seq x y z
N THR A 1 9.41 19.36 -61.36
CA THR A 1 10.70 18.98 -61.98
C THR A 1 11.31 17.77 -61.24
N SER A 2 12.30 17.09 -61.86
CA SER A 2 13.00 15.95 -61.24
C SER A 2 13.67 16.33 -59.90
N GLU A 3 14.19 17.53 -59.83
CA GLU A 3 14.87 18.08 -58.65
C GLU A 3 13.91 18.32 -57.46
N GLU A 4 12.71 18.81 -57.69
CA GLU A 4 11.67 18.96 -56.67
C GLU A 4 11.24 17.59 -56.09
N LEU A 5 11.21 16.57 -56.94
CA LEU A 5 10.83 15.22 -56.57
C LEU A 5 11.93 14.57 -55.69
N GLU A 6 13.20 14.80 -55.95
CA GLU A 6 14.31 14.35 -55.13
C GLU A 6 14.34 15.07 -53.79
N THR A 7 14.12 16.38 -53.76
CA THR A 7 14.04 17.16 -52.53
C THR A 7 12.90 16.67 -51.64
N THR A 8 11.69 16.49 -52.21
CA THR A 8 10.54 16.00 -51.48
C THR A 8 10.77 14.58 -50.93
N ARG A 9 11.45 13.71 -51.68
CA ARG A 9 11.81 12.37 -51.19
C ARG A 9 12.83 12.42 -50.01
N ALA A 10 13.80 13.30 -50.08
CA ALA A 10 14.75 13.50 -49.03
C ALA A 10 14.08 14.03 -47.73
N GLU A 11 13.20 15.02 -47.88
CA GLU A 11 12.41 15.57 -46.78
C GLU A 11 11.50 14.51 -46.15
N LEU A 12 10.81 13.70 -46.99
CA LEU A 12 9.97 12.61 -46.52
C LEU A 12 10.76 11.58 -45.75
N LYS A 13 11.98 11.22 -46.20
CA LYS A 13 12.85 10.29 -45.54
C LYS A 13 13.27 10.83 -44.15
N THR A 14 13.72 12.08 -44.10
CA THR A 14 14.13 12.76 -42.85
C THR A 14 12.97 12.83 -41.85
N THR A 15 11.77 13.23 -42.34
CA THR A 15 10.58 13.31 -41.50
C THR A 15 10.18 11.94 -40.93
N LYS A 16 10.29 10.89 -41.77
CA LYS A 16 10.01 9.52 -41.33
C LYS A 16 11.03 9.04 -40.28
N GLU A 17 12.30 9.36 -40.41
CA GLU A 17 13.33 9.06 -39.45
C GLU A 17 13.09 9.80 -38.12
N GLN A 18 12.76 11.08 -38.17
CA GLN A 18 12.40 11.89 -37.00
C GLN A 18 11.13 11.36 -36.31
N PHE A 19 10.13 10.95 -37.05
CA PHE A 19 8.91 10.34 -36.50
C PHE A 19 9.22 9.03 -35.75
N ASN A 20 10.04 8.16 -36.32
CA ASN A 20 10.43 6.90 -35.68
C ASN A 20 11.26 7.14 -34.42
N ASP A 21 12.17 8.12 -34.44
CA ASP A 21 12.97 8.48 -33.27
C ASP A 21 12.09 9.05 -32.15
N LEU A 22 11.15 9.94 -32.51
CA LEU A 22 10.21 10.50 -31.55
C LEU A 22 9.29 9.42 -30.93
N GLN A 23 8.82 8.48 -31.75
CA GLN A 23 8.00 7.36 -31.28
C GLN A 23 8.79 6.47 -30.30
N THR A 24 10.06 6.23 -30.58
CA THR A 24 10.95 5.46 -29.68
C THR A 24 11.15 6.19 -28.36
N LYS A 25 11.43 7.50 -28.43
CA LYS A 25 11.59 8.35 -27.23
C LYS A 25 10.31 8.40 -26.40
N TYR A 26 9.15 8.51 -27.06
CA TYR A 26 7.86 8.51 -26.38
C TYR A 26 7.62 7.21 -25.60
N LYS A 27 7.81 6.06 -26.24
CA LYS A 27 7.69 4.75 -25.59
C LYS A 27 8.66 4.57 -24.42
N ALA A 28 9.89 5.05 -24.58
CA ALA A 28 10.88 5.01 -23.49
C ALA A 28 10.45 5.86 -22.29
N LEU A 29 9.96 7.09 -22.55
CA LEU A 29 9.47 8.01 -21.53
C LEU A 29 8.23 7.45 -20.81
N GLU A 30 7.29 6.86 -21.56
CA GLU A 30 6.12 6.20 -21.00
C GLU A 30 6.52 5.08 -20.04
N GLY A 31 7.39 4.17 -20.46
CA GLY A 31 7.87 3.08 -19.61
C GLY A 31 8.69 3.57 -18.39
N GLU A 32 9.43 4.67 -18.52
CA GLU A 32 10.13 5.27 -17.40
C GLU A 32 9.14 5.90 -16.40
N SER A 33 8.11 6.56 -16.90
CA SER A 33 7.05 7.17 -16.08
C SER A 33 6.27 6.11 -15.30
N GLU A 34 5.89 5.00 -15.96
CA GLU A 34 5.22 3.88 -15.32
C GLU A 34 6.08 3.26 -14.20
N LYS A 35 7.38 3.06 -14.45
CA LYS A 35 8.31 2.55 -13.44
C LYS A 35 8.45 3.50 -12.25
N LYS A 36 8.53 4.80 -12.49
CA LYS A 36 8.59 5.80 -11.41
C LYS A 36 7.33 5.79 -10.58
N LEU A 37 6.16 5.73 -11.22
CA LEU A 37 4.87 5.66 -10.53
C LEU A 37 4.76 4.39 -9.68
N LEU A 38 5.11 3.23 -10.25
CA LEU A 38 5.14 1.96 -9.52
C LEU A 38 6.06 2.05 -8.29
N ASN A 39 7.29 2.54 -8.46
CA ASN A 39 8.24 2.68 -7.37
C ASN A 39 7.74 3.62 -6.27
N TYR A 40 7.07 4.71 -6.64
CA TYR A 40 6.49 5.64 -5.69
C TYR A 40 5.36 4.97 -4.89
N ARG A 41 4.42 4.31 -5.56
CA ARG A 41 3.32 3.58 -4.92
C ARG A 41 3.82 2.50 -3.98
N VAL A 42 4.74 1.65 -4.47
CA VAL A 42 5.37 0.59 -3.66
C VAL A 42 6.07 1.18 -2.44
N SER A 43 6.81 2.28 -2.60
CA SER A 43 7.47 2.93 -1.46
C SER A 43 6.49 3.43 -0.42
N ASN A 44 5.36 4.00 -0.84
CA ASN A 44 4.30 4.43 0.06
C ASN A 44 3.70 3.27 0.84
N ASP A 45 3.42 2.13 0.18
CA ASP A 45 2.89 0.94 0.85
C ASP A 45 3.87 0.40 1.91
N PHE A 46 5.18 0.48 1.65
CA PHE A 46 6.19 0.12 2.64
C PHE A 46 6.28 1.11 3.80
N GLU A 47 6.10 2.41 3.59
CA GLU A 47 6.03 3.38 4.69
C GLU A 47 4.82 3.08 5.61
N VAL A 48 3.67 2.79 5.02
CA VAL A 48 2.49 2.37 5.77
C VAL A 48 2.74 1.05 6.52
N ALA A 49 3.37 0.07 5.87
CA ALA A 49 3.71 -1.20 6.51
C ALA A 49 4.68 -1.02 7.70
N LYS A 50 5.70 -0.17 7.56
CA LYS A 50 6.68 0.15 8.62
C LYS A 50 6.02 0.82 9.81
N SER A 51 5.12 1.77 9.60
CA SER A 51 4.44 2.50 10.67
C SER A 51 3.62 1.60 11.60
N GLY A 52 3.20 0.45 11.10
CA GLY A 52 2.46 -0.56 11.88
C GLY A 52 3.32 -1.60 12.60
N LEU A 53 4.67 -1.47 12.56
CA LEU A 53 5.58 -2.38 13.24
C LEU A 53 5.89 -1.87 14.66
N LYS A 54 6.01 -2.82 15.60
CA LYS A 54 6.43 -2.53 16.97
C LYS A 54 7.76 -3.20 17.20
N TYR A 55 8.71 -2.47 17.76
CA TYR A 55 10.06 -2.95 18.08
C TYR A 55 10.21 -3.16 19.57
N LYS A 56 11.14 -4.04 19.97
CA LYS A 56 11.49 -4.26 21.37
C LYS A 56 12.05 -2.98 21.97
N GLU A 57 11.72 -2.75 23.23
CA GLU A 57 12.29 -1.63 24.01
C GLU A 57 13.79 -1.82 24.24
N GLY A 58 14.51 -0.72 24.38
CA GLY A 58 15.96 -0.74 24.67
C GLY A 58 16.87 -1.05 23.48
N LEU A 59 16.32 -1.24 22.26
CA LEU A 59 17.15 -1.40 21.06
C LEU A 59 17.70 -0.05 20.59
N ASN A 60 18.90 -0.08 20.00
CA ASN A 60 19.49 1.09 19.37
C ASN A 60 18.67 1.44 18.12
N GLU A 61 18.10 2.65 18.08
CA GLU A 61 17.23 3.12 17.00
C GLU A 61 17.91 3.10 15.63
N VAL A 62 19.20 3.49 15.57
CA VAL A 62 19.97 3.50 14.31
C VAL A 62 20.12 2.07 13.77
N ALA A 63 20.42 1.11 14.67
CA ALA A 63 20.54 -0.29 14.27
C ALA A 63 19.20 -0.85 13.79
N VAL A 64 18.10 -0.54 14.48
CA VAL A 64 16.75 -0.95 14.07
C VAL A 64 16.41 -0.39 12.68
N ASN A 65 16.61 0.90 12.47
CA ASN A 65 16.34 1.56 11.18
C ASN A 65 17.16 0.93 10.05
N THR A 66 18.44 0.65 10.28
CA THR A 66 19.29 -0.02 9.28
C THR A 66 18.76 -1.40 8.91
N LEU A 67 18.34 -2.21 9.87
CA LEU A 67 17.78 -3.54 9.63
C LEU A 67 16.44 -3.46 8.89
N VAL A 68 15.60 -2.49 9.24
CA VAL A 68 14.32 -2.25 8.56
C VAL A 68 14.54 -1.84 7.10
N GLU A 69 15.49 -0.95 6.82
CA GLU A 69 15.81 -0.55 5.45
C GLU A 69 16.35 -1.73 4.62
N GLN A 70 17.20 -2.58 5.22
CA GLN A 70 17.66 -3.79 4.56
C GLN A 70 16.52 -4.77 4.27
N ALA A 71 15.61 -4.96 5.20
CA ALA A 71 14.42 -5.80 4.99
C ALA A 71 13.53 -5.24 3.88
N VAL A 72 13.26 -3.93 3.88
CA VAL A 72 12.52 -3.25 2.81
C VAL A 72 13.18 -3.46 1.46
N LYS A 73 14.50 -3.30 1.37
CA LYS A 73 15.24 -3.50 0.12
C LYS A 73 15.11 -4.93 -0.41
N ARG A 74 15.19 -5.93 0.47
CA ARG A 74 15.01 -7.34 0.10
C ARG A 74 13.59 -7.62 -0.40
N VAL A 75 12.57 -7.16 0.33
CA VAL A 75 11.17 -7.38 -0.03
C VAL A 75 10.80 -6.63 -1.32
N LYS A 76 11.31 -5.41 -1.54
CA LYS A 76 11.16 -4.70 -2.83
C LYS A 76 11.80 -5.45 -4.00
N GLY A 77 12.79 -6.29 -3.75
CA GLY A 77 13.40 -7.16 -4.77
C GLY A 77 12.52 -8.33 -5.22
N LEU A 78 11.38 -8.57 -4.57
CA LEU A 78 10.45 -9.65 -4.89
C LEU A 78 9.42 -9.27 -5.97
N ASN A 79 9.86 -8.57 -7.01
CA ASN A 79 9.06 -8.20 -8.19
C ASN A 79 7.62 -7.74 -7.84
N PRO A 80 7.44 -6.65 -7.06
CA PRO A 80 6.12 -6.15 -6.69
C PRO A 80 5.38 -5.62 -7.91
N LYS A 81 4.10 -6.01 -8.05
CA LYS A 81 3.19 -5.53 -9.08
C LYS A 81 1.83 -5.26 -8.48
N TYR A 82 1.12 -4.26 -9.01
CA TYR A 82 -0.29 -4.08 -8.68
C TYR A 82 -1.14 -4.93 -9.63
N GLU A 83 -2.00 -5.73 -9.04
CA GLU A 83 -2.97 -6.56 -9.77
C GLU A 83 -4.39 -6.25 -9.29
N GLU A 84 -5.33 -6.27 -10.22
CA GLU A 84 -6.73 -6.11 -9.85
C GLU A 84 -7.27 -7.43 -9.29
N ARG A 85 -7.77 -7.39 -8.05
CA ARG A 85 -8.44 -8.51 -7.40
C ARG A 85 -9.73 -8.04 -6.75
N ASN A 86 -10.85 -8.63 -7.13
CA ASN A 86 -12.18 -8.28 -6.63
C ASN A 86 -12.50 -6.77 -6.77
N GLY A 87 -12.13 -6.16 -7.91
CA GLY A 87 -12.36 -4.75 -8.19
C GLY A 87 -11.47 -3.78 -7.40
N LYS A 88 -10.37 -4.27 -6.81
CA LYS A 88 -9.38 -3.46 -6.10
C LYS A 88 -7.97 -3.78 -6.60
N GLU A 89 -7.16 -2.76 -6.77
CA GLU A 89 -5.74 -2.94 -7.01
C GLU A 89 -5.03 -3.35 -5.73
N VAL A 90 -4.33 -4.47 -5.77
CA VAL A 90 -3.60 -5.05 -4.64
C VAL A 90 -2.14 -5.23 -5.04
N LEU A 91 -1.23 -4.84 -4.15
CA LEU A 91 0.20 -5.08 -4.34
C LEU A 91 0.50 -6.57 -4.12
N ILE A 92 1.00 -7.23 -5.15
CA ILE A 92 1.37 -8.65 -5.17
C ILE A 92 2.88 -8.77 -5.37
N PHE A 93 3.51 -9.61 -4.58
CA PHE A 93 4.92 -9.97 -4.70
C PHE A 93 5.06 -11.30 -5.43
N HIS A 94 6.08 -11.42 -6.25
CA HIS A 94 6.29 -12.61 -7.09
C HIS A 94 7.65 -13.24 -6.82
N ASP A 95 7.72 -14.54 -7.00
CA ASP A 95 8.98 -15.28 -6.99
C ASP A 95 9.76 -15.07 -8.30
N GLU A 96 10.93 -15.71 -8.41
CA GLU A 96 11.79 -15.64 -9.60
C GLU A 96 11.12 -16.20 -10.86
N ASN A 97 10.12 -17.07 -10.70
CA ASN A 97 9.35 -17.67 -11.79
C ASN A 97 8.12 -16.82 -12.16
N GLY A 98 7.91 -15.71 -11.48
CA GLY A 98 6.75 -14.84 -11.71
C GLY A 98 5.46 -15.34 -11.07
N SER A 99 5.51 -16.32 -10.17
CA SER A 99 4.35 -16.81 -9.43
C SER A 99 4.09 -15.96 -8.19
N PRO A 100 2.82 -15.65 -7.85
CA PRO A 100 2.48 -14.89 -6.65
C PRO A 100 2.97 -15.59 -5.38
N LEU A 101 3.61 -14.83 -4.49
CA LEU A 101 4.00 -15.31 -3.17
C LEU A 101 2.79 -15.33 -2.25
N ASN A 102 2.29 -16.52 -1.97
CA ASN A 102 1.13 -16.75 -1.13
C ASN A 102 1.53 -17.08 0.31
N ASN A 103 0.78 -16.53 1.27
CA ASN A 103 1.00 -16.79 2.69
C ASN A 103 0.26 -18.06 3.12
N PRO A 104 0.97 -19.14 3.48
CA PRO A 104 0.33 -20.39 3.90
C PRO A 104 -0.44 -20.24 5.22
N GLU A 105 -0.06 -19.29 6.07
CA GLU A 105 -0.75 -19.01 7.33
C GLU A 105 -2.05 -18.21 7.14
N ASN A 106 -2.24 -17.60 5.95
CA ASN A 106 -3.40 -16.78 5.62
C ASN A 106 -4.19 -17.35 4.42
N LYS A 107 -4.58 -18.62 4.51
CA LYS A 107 -5.41 -19.33 3.50
C LYS A 107 -4.90 -19.16 2.06
N LEU A 108 -3.59 -19.12 1.88
CA LEU A 108 -2.93 -18.93 0.59
C LEU A 108 -3.25 -17.58 -0.10
N ASN A 109 -3.67 -16.57 0.65
CA ASN A 109 -3.72 -15.21 0.13
C ASN A 109 -2.31 -14.70 -0.15
N PRO A 110 -2.12 -13.80 -1.11
CA PRO A 110 -0.83 -13.17 -1.34
C PRO A 110 -0.30 -12.48 -0.08
N TYR A 111 1.01 -12.57 0.11
CA TYR A 111 1.66 -11.82 1.18
C TYR A 111 1.46 -10.32 1.00
N THR A 112 1.11 -9.62 2.07
CA THR A 112 1.17 -8.17 2.15
C THR A 112 2.60 -7.69 2.41
N ALA A 113 2.90 -6.43 2.09
CA ALA A 113 4.19 -5.82 2.41
C ALA A 113 4.53 -5.93 3.90
N LYS A 114 3.54 -5.74 4.77
CA LYS A 114 3.70 -5.88 6.23
C LYS A 114 4.07 -7.30 6.65
N GLU A 115 3.39 -8.32 6.13
CA GLU A 115 3.67 -9.72 6.45
C GLU A 115 5.08 -10.13 6.02
N LEU A 116 5.52 -9.70 4.82
CA LEU A 116 6.88 -9.95 4.36
C LEU A 116 7.92 -9.22 5.20
N LEU A 117 7.68 -7.96 5.58
CA LEU A 117 8.58 -7.24 6.49
C LEU A 117 8.65 -7.92 7.86
N VAL A 118 7.52 -8.36 8.42
CA VAL A 118 7.50 -9.10 9.69
C VAL A 118 8.29 -10.39 9.56
N LYS A 119 8.15 -11.12 8.47
CA LYS A 119 8.89 -12.35 8.20
C LYS A 119 10.40 -12.10 8.15
N GLU A 120 10.84 -11.09 7.40
CA GLU A 120 12.27 -10.73 7.31
C GLU A 120 12.82 -10.25 8.65
N LEU A 121 12.10 -9.37 9.34
CA LEU A 121 12.56 -8.78 10.61
C LEU A 121 12.51 -9.76 11.79
N SER A 122 11.68 -10.79 11.72
CA SER A 122 11.63 -11.84 12.73
C SER A 122 12.96 -12.58 12.87
N ASN A 123 13.69 -12.71 11.76
CA ASN A 123 15.02 -13.35 11.76
C ASN A 123 16.06 -12.55 12.57
N TYR A 124 15.86 -11.26 12.74
CA TYR A 124 16.76 -10.40 13.51
C TYR A 124 16.34 -10.26 14.99
N GLY A 125 15.18 -10.80 15.36
CA GLY A 125 14.67 -10.77 16.73
C GLY A 125 14.40 -9.37 17.29
N ILE A 126 14.24 -8.36 16.43
CA ILE A 126 14.04 -6.95 16.82
C ILE A 126 12.58 -6.56 17.02
N LEU A 127 11.65 -7.36 16.50
CA LEU A 127 10.23 -7.10 16.68
C LEU A 127 9.80 -7.39 18.11
N ALA A 128 8.96 -6.53 18.67
CA ALA A 128 8.26 -6.83 19.91
C ALA A 128 7.51 -8.16 19.74
N GLU A 129 7.51 -9.00 20.76
CA GLU A 129 6.78 -10.26 20.71
C GLU A 129 5.34 -9.98 20.28
N LYS A 130 4.86 -10.74 19.30
CA LYS A 130 3.47 -10.70 18.91
C LYS A 130 2.65 -10.98 20.16
N THR A 131 1.99 -9.97 20.71
CA THR A 131 0.67 -10.25 21.25
C THR A 131 -0.01 -11.06 20.17
N LYS A 132 -0.32 -12.33 20.41
CA LYS A 132 -0.90 -13.26 19.44
C LYS A 132 -2.00 -12.54 18.70
N THR A 133 -1.67 -12.00 17.54
CA THR A 133 -2.67 -11.52 16.61
C THR A 133 -3.24 -12.80 16.07
N GLY A 134 -4.36 -13.21 16.63
CA GLY A 134 -5.08 -14.36 16.15
C GLY A 134 -5.19 -14.23 14.65
N THR A 135 -4.97 -15.32 13.97
CA THR A 135 -5.22 -15.57 12.58
C THR A 135 -6.45 -14.79 12.16
N GLY A 136 -6.23 -13.62 11.54
CA GLY A 136 -7.33 -12.79 11.05
C GLY A 136 -7.94 -13.46 9.84
N THR A 137 -8.78 -14.44 10.11
CA THR A 137 -9.93 -14.68 9.27
C THR A 137 -10.58 -13.32 9.07
N THR A 138 -10.81 -12.89 7.85
CA THR A 138 -11.87 -11.95 7.52
C THR A 138 -13.21 -12.64 7.76
N THR A 139 -13.45 -12.95 9.02
CA THR A 139 -14.77 -12.92 9.58
C THR A 139 -15.14 -11.45 9.56
N PRO A 140 -16.34 -11.05 9.15
CA PRO A 140 -16.78 -9.68 9.30
C PRO A 140 -16.41 -9.31 10.74
N GLN A 141 -15.57 -8.26 10.90
CA GLN A 141 -15.17 -7.78 12.20
C GLN A 141 -16.47 -7.69 13.01
N LYS A 142 -16.64 -8.57 14.00
CA LYS A 142 -17.55 -8.31 15.08
C LYS A 142 -17.10 -6.96 15.60
N GLU A 143 -17.95 -5.98 15.38
CA GLU A 143 -17.76 -4.61 15.83
C GLU A 143 -17.15 -4.65 17.22
N LYS A 144 -16.01 -3.96 17.34
CA LYS A 144 -15.38 -3.75 18.62
C LYS A 144 -16.42 -2.98 19.43
N VAL A 145 -17.09 -3.67 20.35
CA VAL A 145 -18.07 -3.03 21.23
C VAL A 145 -17.35 -1.86 21.87
N LEU A 146 -17.76 -0.66 21.53
CA LEU A 146 -17.24 0.57 22.11
C LEU A 146 -17.55 0.50 23.61
N THR A 147 -16.53 0.36 24.42
CA THR A 147 -16.64 0.40 25.89
C THR A 147 -16.63 1.84 26.39
N ALA A 148 -17.28 2.74 25.67
CA ALA A 148 -17.41 4.13 26.06
C ALA A 148 -18.55 4.30 27.07
N SER A 149 -18.29 5.05 28.11
CA SER A 149 -19.27 5.35 29.15
C SER A 149 -20.06 6.63 28.87
N THR A 150 -19.56 7.47 27.97
CA THR A 150 -20.18 8.74 27.57
C THR A 150 -20.17 8.93 26.06
N GLN A 151 -21.01 9.83 25.56
CA GLN A 151 -21.03 10.18 24.14
C GLN A 151 -19.72 10.82 23.67
N GLU A 152 -19.03 11.58 24.51
CA GLU A 152 -17.75 12.22 24.18
C GLU A 152 -16.65 11.17 24.00
N GLU A 153 -16.54 10.22 24.93
CA GLU A 153 -15.60 9.10 24.82
C GLU A 153 -15.86 8.24 23.59
N ALA A 154 -17.12 7.99 23.28
CA ALA A 154 -17.53 7.28 22.08
C ALA A 154 -17.10 8.02 20.81
N MET A 155 -17.32 9.33 20.76
CA MET A 155 -16.95 10.19 19.63
C MET A 155 -15.43 10.20 19.40
N GLU A 156 -14.64 10.33 20.47
CA GLU A 156 -13.18 10.30 20.37
C GLU A 156 -12.67 8.93 19.87
N ALA A 157 -13.21 7.85 20.42
CA ALA A 157 -12.82 6.50 20.02
C ALA A 157 -13.15 6.23 18.55
N ILE A 158 -14.35 6.59 18.09
CA ILE A 158 -14.77 6.42 16.69
C ILE A 158 -13.93 7.31 15.78
N THR A 159 -13.73 8.58 16.15
CA THR A 159 -12.89 9.48 15.36
C THR A 159 -11.49 8.93 15.17
N SER A 160 -10.87 8.45 16.24
CA SER A 160 -9.54 7.82 16.20
C SER A 160 -9.51 6.60 15.27
N GLU A 161 -10.53 5.76 15.34
CA GLU A 161 -10.65 4.57 14.50
C GLU A 161 -10.85 4.91 13.01
N LEU A 162 -11.69 5.89 12.70
CA LEU A 162 -11.93 6.33 11.33
C LEU A 162 -10.69 6.99 10.71
N LEU A 163 -9.95 7.77 11.49
CA LEU A 163 -8.66 8.32 11.07
C LEU A 163 -7.62 7.20 10.83
N ALA A 164 -7.58 6.19 11.70
CA ALA A 164 -6.72 5.03 11.52
C ALA A 164 -7.08 4.19 10.27
N LYS A 165 -8.33 4.23 9.82
CA LYS A 165 -8.81 3.67 8.55
C LYS A 165 -8.48 4.56 7.33
N GLY A 166 -7.79 5.67 7.53
CA GLY A 166 -7.39 6.60 6.46
C GLY A 166 -8.49 7.55 6.00
N LEU A 167 -9.59 7.67 6.74
CA LEU A 167 -10.65 8.63 6.43
C LEU A 167 -10.27 10.03 6.91
N VAL A 168 -10.51 11.03 6.08
CA VAL A 168 -10.21 12.42 6.41
C VAL A 168 -11.38 13.04 7.20
N LYS A 169 -11.09 13.57 8.40
CA LYS A 169 -12.09 14.24 9.24
C LYS A 169 -12.81 15.35 8.46
N GLY A 170 -14.14 15.31 8.46
CA GLY A 170 -14.99 16.27 7.73
C GLY A 170 -15.30 15.87 6.28
N SER A 171 -14.72 14.79 5.75
CA SER A 171 -15.11 14.28 4.43
C SER A 171 -16.48 13.58 4.47
N SER A 172 -17.17 13.54 3.32
CA SER A 172 -18.46 12.84 3.19
C SER A 172 -18.38 11.36 3.58
N ALA A 173 -17.25 10.70 3.28
CA ALA A 173 -17.01 9.31 3.66
C ALA A 173 -16.85 9.17 5.19
N PHE A 174 -16.12 10.09 5.82
CA PHE A 174 -15.98 10.12 7.27
C PHE A 174 -17.32 10.30 7.98
N GLN A 175 -18.15 11.25 7.51
CA GLN A 175 -19.47 11.50 8.09
C GLN A 175 -20.40 10.30 7.97
N LYS A 176 -20.43 9.64 6.82
CA LYS A 176 -21.24 8.42 6.62
C LYS A 176 -20.87 7.29 7.56
N GLU A 177 -19.55 7.05 7.74
CA GLU A 177 -19.08 6.01 8.66
C GLU A 177 -19.33 6.40 10.11
N LEU A 178 -19.14 7.68 10.48
CA LEU A 178 -19.46 8.18 11.81
C LEU A 178 -20.93 7.99 12.16
N ASP A 179 -21.85 8.35 11.25
CA ASP A 179 -23.29 8.19 11.44
C ASP A 179 -23.70 6.72 11.55
N LYS A 180 -22.98 5.83 10.82
CA LYS A 180 -23.18 4.40 10.91
C LYS A 180 -22.80 3.88 12.29
N TYR A 181 -21.59 4.18 12.77
CA TYR A 181 -21.11 3.80 14.11
C TYR A 181 -22.03 4.34 15.21
N TRP A 182 -22.49 5.59 15.05
CA TRP A 182 -23.38 6.23 15.99
C TRP A 182 -24.70 5.47 16.18
N ARG A 183 -25.31 5.02 15.07
CA ARG A 183 -26.54 4.25 15.07
C ARG A 183 -26.36 2.81 15.55
N GLU A 184 -25.34 2.13 15.06
CA GLU A 184 -25.10 0.71 15.35
C GLU A 184 -24.73 0.49 16.82
N ASN A 185 -24.02 1.42 17.45
CA ASN A 185 -23.64 1.35 18.86
C ASN A 185 -24.59 2.10 19.81
N LYS A 186 -25.71 2.62 19.30
CA LYS A 186 -26.70 3.35 20.09
C LYS A 186 -26.12 4.45 20.99
N ILE A 187 -25.15 5.20 20.45
CA ILE A 187 -24.38 6.18 21.22
C ILE A 187 -25.26 7.30 21.74
N SER A 188 -26.37 7.60 21.05
CA SER A 188 -27.37 8.56 21.52
C SER A 188 -28.02 8.18 22.87
N GLU A 189 -27.92 6.91 23.29
CA GLU A 189 -28.47 6.43 24.56
C GLU A 189 -27.46 6.61 25.73
N LEU A 190 -26.19 6.93 25.42
CA LEU A 190 -25.16 7.20 26.43
C LEU A 190 -25.34 8.63 27.02
N PRO A 191 -24.95 8.84 28.29
CA PRO A 191 -24.94 10.16 28.89
C PRO A 191 -23.97 11.10 28.18
N THR A 192 -24.33 12.39 28.12
CA THR A 192 -23.51 13.43 27.49
C THR A 192 -22.34 13.90 28.36
N ARG A 193 -22.37 13.58 29.62
CA ARG A 193 -21.29 13.68 30.63
C ARG A 193 -21.60 12.83 31.83
#